data_9f6997c7b19e65ec314869f323437993
#
_entry.id   9f6997c7b19e65ec314869f323437993
#
_cell.length_a   1.000
_cell.length_b   1.000
_cell.length_c   1.000
_cell.angle_alpha   90.00
_cell.angle_beta   90.00
_cell.angle_gamma   90.00
#
_symmetry.space_group_name_H-M   'P 1'
#
loop_
_entity.id
_entity.type
_entity.pdbx_description
1 polymer ?
#
loop_
_entity_poly.entity_id
_entity_poly.type
_entity_poly.pdbx_seq_one_letter_code
_entity_poly.pdbx_strand_id
1 'polypeptide(L)'
;MAKGPAPVIVVDARGMVSRVSASAHEALGPSAGRRCSEVVRMRGVRGEAGCYPGCAADLTKSGVSQSSVGTVRGALHRVSCSSVGDGVVVVLEEVDGELPEASLPSARELEVLALVATGMTNVQVAAQLGVSFATVRTHMEHVRARLGARTRAEAVAKAVALGLFSQPK
;
A
#
# COMPACT_ATOMS: atom_id res chain seq x y z
N MET A 1 13.65 -8.63 21.84
CA MET A 1 12.92 -7.72 22.76
C MET A 1 11.46 -7.75 22.34
N ALA A 2 10.51 -7.96 23.26
CA ALA A 2 9.08 -7.95 22.92
C ALA A 2 8.70 -6.55 22.46
N LYS A 3 8.24 -6.40 21.21
CA LYS A 3 7.63 -5.18 20.73
C LYS A 3 6.42 -4.84 21.58
N GLY A 4 6.30 -3.60 22.01
CA GLY A 4 5.12 -3.11 22.73
C GLY A 4 3.84 -3.31 21.92
N PRO A 5 2.66 -3.03 22.50
CA PRO A 5 1.40 -3.18 21.81
C PRO A 5 1.37 -2.30 20.55
N ALA A 6 0.85 -2.86 19.45
CA ALA A 6 0.75 -2.16 18.18
C ALA A 6 -0.03 -0.84 18.34
N PRO A 7 0.41 0.27 17.74
CA PRO A 7 -0.34 1.52 17.69
C PRO A 7 -1.69 1.33 16.99
N VAL A 8 -2.77 1.74 17.67
CA VAL A 8 -4.14 1.64 17.16
C VAL A 8 -4.80 3.00 17.19
N ILE A 9 -5.43 3.40 16.09
CA ILE A 9 -6.27 4.59 16.02
C ILE A 9 -7.66 4.21 15.50
N VAL A 10 -8.67 4.91 16.02
CA VAL A 10 -10.05 4.78 15.55
C VAL A 10 -10.41 6.07 14.82
N VAL A 11 -10.99 5.91 13.66
CA VAL A 11 -11.29 6.98 12.71
C VAL A 11 -12.80 6.94 12.41
N ASP A 12 -13.44 8.08 12.37
CA ASP A 12 -14.84 8.18 11.94
C ASP A 12 -14.97 8.10 10.40
N ALA A 13 -16.20 8.01 9.90
CA ALA A 13 -16.49 7.95 8.47
C ALA A 13 -16.00 9.18 7.67
N ARG A 14 -15.71 10.31 8.34
CA ARG A 14 -15.14 11.51 7.72
C ARG A 14 -13.63 11.49 7.65
N GLY A 15 -13.00 10.44 8.18
CA GLY A 15 -11.56 10.28 8.24
C GLY A 15 -10.90 11.02 9.40
N MET A 16 -11.67 11.44 10.42
CA MET A 16 -11.16 12.12 11.61
C MET A 16 -10.82 11.10 12.68
N VAL A 17 -9.66 11.24 13.30
CA VAL A 17 -9.23 10.39 14.42
C VAL A 17 -10.06 10.70 15.65
N SER A 18 -10.85 9.74 16.11
CA SER A 18 -11.72 9.86 17.28
C SER A 18 -11.06 9.32 18.56
N ARG A 19 -10.26 8.26 18.45
CA ARG A 19 -9.55 7.64 19.57
C ARG A 19 -8.17 7.18 19.15
N VAL A 20 -7.26 7.16 20.11
CA VAL A 20 -5.88 6.66 19.94
C VAL A 20 -5.51 5.79 21.13
N SER A 21 -4.79 4.69 20.90
CA SER A 21 -4.16 3.91 21.98
C SER A 21 -2.96 4.68 22.56
N ALA A 22 -2.53 4.28 23.76
CA ALA A 22 -1.33 4.87 24.38
C ALA A 22 -0.10 4.73 23.47
N SER A 23 0.09 3.55 22.88
CA SER A 23 1.15 3.28 21.90
C SER A 23 1.05 4.14 20.64
N ALA A 24 -0.17 4.41 20.16
CA ALA A 24 -0.36 5.31 19.02
C ALA A 24 -0.08 6.77 19.40
N HIS A 25 -0.45 7.19 20.61
CA HIS A 25 -0.12 8.53 21.10
C HIS A 25 1.40 8.75 21.20
N GLU A 26 2.12 7.75 21.69
CA GLU A 26 3.58 7.78 21.77
C GLU A 26 4.23 7.79 20.38
N ALA A 27 3.79 6.91 19.47
CA ALA A 27 4.37 6.78 18.15
C ALA A 27 4.01 7.94 17.19
N LEU A 28 2.77 8.45 17.26
CA LEU A 28 2.22 9.42 16.31
C LEU A 28 2.00 10.82 16.91
N GLY A 29 2.15 10.96 18.23
CA GLY A 29 1.85 12.20 18.96
C GLY A 29 0.35 12.49 19.05
N PRO A 30 -0.04 13.71 19.48
CA PRO A 30 -1.44 14.09 19.64
C PRO A 30 -2.16 14.06 18.29
N SER A 31 -3.11 13.15 18.15
CA SER A 31 -3.73 12.78 16.87
C SER A 31 -5.23 12.91 16.86
N ALA A 32 -5.90 12.94 18.02
CA ALA A 32 -7.36 13.08 18.12
C ALA A 32 -7.84 14.40 17.49
N GLY A 33 -8.92 14.34 16.74
CA GLY A 33 -9.48 15.49 16.03
C GLY A 33 -8.74 15.88 14.74
N ARG A 34 -7.72 15.13 14.34
CA ARG A 34 -6.98 15.36 13.08
C ARG A 34 -7.37 14.32 12.02
N ARG A 35 -7.09 14.61 10.77
CA ARG A 35 -7.33 13.64 9.68
C ARG A 35 -6.35 12.47 9.77
N CYS A 36 -6.85 11.25 9.62
CA CYS A 36 -6.04 10.04 9.63
C CYS A 36 -4.88 10.12 8.61
N SER A 37 -5.16 10.57 7.40
CA SER A 37 -4.15 10.74 6.35
C SER A 37 -3.03 11.73 6.69
N GLU A 38 -3.32 12.71 7.56
CA GLU A 38 -2.31 13.68 8.04
C GLU A 38 -1.52 13.15 9.25
N VAL A 39 -2.14 12.27 10.04
CA VAL A 39 -1.54 11.67 11.23
C VAL A 39 -0.61 10.54 10.84
N VAL A 40 -1.12 9.57 10.11
CA VAL A 40 -0.37 8.39 9.69
C VAL A 40 0.66 8.76 8.61
N ARG A 41 0.29 9.64 7.68
CA ARG A 41 1.15 10.11 6.58
C ARG A 41 1.91 8.96 5.90
N MET A 42 1.25 7.81 5.78
CA MET A 42 1.87 6.67 5.15
C MET A 42 2.16 7.01 3.69
N ARG A 43 3.43 6.91 3.33
CA ARG A 43 3.84 6.89 1.94
C ARG A 43 3.93 5.43 1.53
N GLY A 44 3.21 5.07 0.49
CA GLY A 44 3.34 3.77 -0.13
C GLY A 44 4.78 3.50 -0.53
N VAL A 45 5.09 2.26 -0.76
CA VAL A 45 6.41 1.85 -1.23
C VAL A 45 6.77 2.68 -2.46
N ARG A 46 7.92 3.37 -2.47
CA ARG A 46 8.41 4.33 -3.49
C ARG A 46 7.79 5.73 -3.49
N GLY A 47 7.25 6.20 -2.36
CA GLY A 47 6.80 7.58 -2.21
C GLY A 47 5.39 7.86 -2.69
N GLU A 48 4.68 6.87 -3.18
CA GLU A 48 3.25 7.00 -3.45
C GLU A 48 2.47 7.17 -2.14
N ALA A 49 1.43 7.98 -2.17
CA ALA A 49 0.59 8.17 -1.00
C ALA A 49 -0.22 6.89 -0.73
N GLY A 50 0.12 6.17 0.33
CA GLY A 50 -0.64 4.99 0.75
C GLY A 50 -1.97 5.34 1.43
N CYS A 51 -2.04 6.52 2.03
CA CYS A 51 -3.26 7.05 2.64
C CYS A 51 -3.69 8.32 1.91
N TYR A 52 -4.99 8.45 1.64
CA TYR A 52 -5.57 9.62 1.00
C TYR A 52 -6.80 10.15 1.77
N PRO A 53 -7.12 11.44 1.64
CA PRO A 53 -8.34 12.00 2.23
C PRO A 53 -9.56 11.30 1.61
N GLY A 54 -10.39 10.66 2.45
CA GLY A 54 -11.57 9.92 1.98
C GLY A 54 -11.47 8.39 2.04
N CYS A 55 -10.27 7.81 2.21
CA CYS A 55 -10.10 6.35 2.32
C CYS A 55 -10.98 5.73 3.41
N ALA A 56 -11.18 6.41 4.55
CA ALA A 56 -12.05 5.92 5.61
C ALA A 56 -13.52 5.83 5.17
N ALA A 57 -14.01 6.81 4.41
CA ALA A 57 -15.36 6.79 3.87
C ALA A 57 -15.54 5.65 2.86
N ASP A 58 -14.54 5.42 2.02
CA ASP A 58 -14.58 4.35 1.03
C ASP A 58 -14.55 2.96 1.71
N LEU A 59 -13.73 2.78 2.74
CA LEU A 59 -13.68 1.56 3.54
C LEU A 59 -14.98 1.30 4.29
N THR A 60 -15.57 2.35 4.90
CA THR A 60 -16.86 2.24 5.61
C THR A 60 -17.98 1.85 4.66
N LYS A 61 -18.01 2.42 3.45
CA LYS A 61 -19.01 2.07 2.42
C LYS A 61 -18.86 0.66 1.87
N SER A 62 -17.61 0.24 1.66
CA SER A 62 -17.32 -1.08 1.07
C SER A 62 -17.37 -2.21 2.11
N GLY A 63 -17.21 -1.90 3.40
CA GLY A 63 -17.10 -2.90 4.47
C GLY A 63 -15.84 -3.78 4.38
N VAL A 64 -14.90 -3.42 3.53
CA VAL A 64 -13.70 -4.22 3.25
C VAL A 64 -12.55 -3.78 4.16
N SER A 65 -11.78 -4.74 4.64
CA SER A 65 -10.50 -4.47 5.32
C SER A 65 -9.39 -4.37 4.28
N GLN A 66 -8.50 -3.41 4.49
CA GLN A 66 -7.34 -3.19 3.63
C GLN A 66 -6.06 -3.20 4.46
N SER A 67 -5.00 -3.81 3.94
CA SER A 67 -3.67 -3.76 4.53
C SER A 67 -2.66 -3.35 3.47
N SER A 68 -1.79 -2.42 3.83
CA SER A 68 -0.74 -1.90 2.95
C SER A 68 0.57 -1.79 3.73
N VAL A 69 1.69 -1.93 3.04
CA VAL A 69 3.02 -1.72 3.61
C VAL A 69 3.59 -0.43 3.06
N GLY A 70 4.12 0.40 3.93
CA GLY A 70 4.69 1.67 3.53
C GLY A 70 5.49 2.31 4.66
N THR A 71 6.09 3.47 4.39
CA THR A 71 6.83 4.22 5.40
C THR A 71 5.91 5.15 6.16
N VAL A 72 5.96 5.05 7.49
CA VAL A 72 5.33 5.96 8.42
C VAL A 72 6.44 6.58 9.26
N ARG A 73 6.62 7.90 9.18
CA ARG A 73 7.70 8.63 9.88
C ARG A 73 9.11 8.06 9.67
N GLY A 74 9.38 7.51 8.49
CA GLY A 74 10.69 6.99 8.12
C GLY A 74 10.94 5.52 8.48
N ALA A 75 10.05 4.87 9.23
CA ALA A 75 10.10 3.45 9.51
C ALA A 75 9.07 2.67 8.69
N LEU A 76 9.39 1.42 8.36
CA LEU A 76 8.50 0.56 7.60
C LEU A 76 7.38 0.02 8.49
N HIS A 77 6.16 0.22 8.07
CA HIS A 77 4.97 -0.25 8.78
C HIS A 77 4.02 -0.99 7.86
N ARG A 78 3.39 -2.02 8.39
CA ARG A 78 2.13 -2.53 7.86
C ARG A 78 1.00 -1.72 8.47
N VAL A 79 0.19 -1.08 7.64
CA VAL A 79 -0.99 -0.34 8.07
C VAL A 79 -2.21 -1.12 7.65
N SER A 80 -2.94 -1.64 8.62
CA SER A 80 -4.17 -2.40 8.42
C SER A 80 -5.35 -1.54 8.82
N CYS A 81 -6.27 -1.35 7.89
CA CYS A 81 -7.50 -0.55 8.07
C CYS A 81 -8.70 -1.48 7.95
N SER A 82 -9.53 -1.54 8.98
CA SER A 82 -10.73 -2.38 9.01
C SER A 82 -11.95 -1.55 9.32
N SER A 83 -13.01 -1.69 8.52
CA SER A 83 -14.29 -1.07 8.79
C SER A 83 -14.96 -1.72 10.00
N VAL A 84 -15.39 -0.92 10.97
CA VAL A 84 -16.08 -1.37 12.18
C VAL A 84 -17.21 -0.39 12.48
N GLY A 85 -18.45 -0.85 12.29
CA GLY A 85 -19.62 0.02 12.43
C GLY A 85 -19.59 1.18 11.43
N ASP A 86 -19.65 2.40 11.94
CA ASP A 86 -19.60 3.65 11.16
C ASP A 86 -18.20 4.26 11.07
N GLY A 87 -17.17 3.53 11.50
CA GLY A 87 -15.79 3.99 11.52
C GLY A 87 -14.79 2.97 10.98
N VAL A 88 -13.52 3.33 11.11
CA VAL A 88 -12.37 2.49 10.69
C VAL A 88 -11.39 2.36 11.86
N VAL A 89 -11.00 1.14 12.13
CA VAL A 89 -9.87 0.84 13.04
C VAL A 89 -8.61 0.72 12.19
N VAL A 90 -7.58 1.47 12.55
CA VAL A 90 -6.28 1.46 11.89
C VAL A 90 -5.25 0.93 12.88
N VAL A 91 -4.55 -0.12 12.48
CA VAL A 91 -3.46 -0.74 13.23
C VAL A 91 -2.16 -0.53 12.48
N LEU A 92 -1.14 -0.05 13.17
CA LEU A 92 0.19 0.11 12.63
C LEU A 92 1.11 -0.95 13.27
N GLU A 93 1.67 -1.80 12.44
CA GLU A 93 2.67 -2.79 12.87
C GLU A 93 4.01 -2.42 12.22
N GLU A 94 5.01 -2.14 13.04
CA GLU A 94 6.35 -1.95 12.53
C GLU A 94 6.86 -3.29 11.97
N VAL A 95 7.28 -3.25 10.72
CA VAL A 95 7.82 -4.43 10.04
C VAL A 95 9.33 -4.44 10.23
N ASP A 96 9.84 -5.49 10.91
CA ASP A 96 11.29 -5.69 11.02
C ASP A 96 11.87 -6.03 9.66
N GLY A 97 12.82 -5.24 9.26
CA GLY A 97 13.55 -5.37 8.00
C GLY A 97 13.34 -4.13 7.13
N GLU A 98 14.43 -3.65 6.58
CA GLU A 98 14.33 -2.90 5.34
C GLU A 98 13.66 -3.85 4.33
N LEU A 99 12.57 -3.40 3.67
CA LEU A 99 12.25 -4.00 2.38
C LEU A 99 13.52 -3.81 1.58
N PRO A 100 14.23 -4.88 1.18
CA PRO A 100 15.42 -4.70 0.36
C PRO A 100 14.94 -3.88 -0.83
N GLU A 101 15.51 -2.72 -1.07
CA GLU A 101 15.18 -1.88 -2.25
C GLU A 101 15.30 -2.72 -3.53
N ALA A 102 16.14 -3.75 -3.47
CA ALA A 102 16.32 -4.79 -4.48
C ALA A 102 15.11 -5.74 -4.64
N SER A 103 14.24 -5.90 -3.64
CA SER A 103 13.09 -6.83 -3.72
C SER A 103 11.81 -6.21 -4.26
N LEU A 104 11.77 -4.88 -4.42
CA LEU A 104 10.61 -4.21 -5.01
C LEU A 104 10.82 -3.96 -6.51
N PRO A 105 9.75 -4.05 -7.30
CA PRO A 105 9.82 -3.71 -8.72
C PRO A 105 10.26 -2.25 -8.92
N SER A 106 11.13 -2.00 -9.89
CA SER A 106 11.58 -0.65 -10.26
C SER A 106 10.42 0.19 -10.81
N ALA A 107 10.56 1.54 -10.86
CA ALA A 107 9.53 2.40 -11.42
C ALA A 107 9.11 1.96 -12.83
N ARG A 108 10.07 1.56 -13.67
CA ARG A 108 9.82 1.04 -15.02
C ARG A 108 9.14 -0.32 -15.00
N GLU A 109 9.47 -1.18 -14.06
CA GLU A 109 8.81 -2.48 -13.87
C GLU A 109 7.37 -2.30 -13.38
N LEU A 110 7.11 -1.32 -12.51
CA LEU A 110 5.75 -1.00 -12.08
C LEU A 110 4.91 -0.39 -13.21
N GLU A 111 5.49 0.46 -14.04
CA GLU A 111 4.81 1.00 -15.23
C GLU A 111 4.38 -0.12 -16.19
N VAL A 112 5.29 -1.06 -16.47
CA VAL A 112 4.98 -2.25 -17.27
C VAL A 112 3.87 -3.06 -16.59
N LEU A 113 3.97 -3.32 -15.29
CA LEU A 113 2.99 -4.11 -14.56
C LEU A 113 1.62 -3.44 -14.49
N ALA A 114 1.56 -2.11 -14.38
CA ALA A 114 0.31 -1.35 -14.42
C ALA A 114 -0.43 -1.53 -15.76
N LEU A 115 0.28 -1.43 -16.88
CA LEU A 115 -0.30 -1.70 -18.20
C LEU A 115 -0.73 -3.16 -18.38
N VAL A 116 0.05 -4.08 -17.81
CA VAL A 116 -0.30 -5.50 -17.73
C VAL A 116 -1.60 -5.72 -16.94
N ALA A 117 -1.82 -4.96 -15.89
CA ALA A 117 -3.02 -5.05 -15.05
C ALA A 117 -4.29 -4.57 -15.78
N THR A 118 -4.17 -3.70 -16.79
CA THR A 118 -5.29 -3.33 -17.66
C THR A 118 -5.65 -4.40 -18.71
N GLY A 119 -4.94 -5.54 -18.71
CA GLY A 119 -5.20 -6.63 -19.66
C GLY A 119 -4.34 -6.58 -20.93
N MET A 120 -3.44 -5.60 -21.08
CA MET A 120 -2.58 -5.50 -22.25
C MET A 120 -1.62 -6.67 -22.40
N THR A 121 -1.43 -7.16 -23.61
CA THR A 121 -0.39 -8.12 -23.95
C THR A 121 0.99 -7.45 -23.94
N ASN A 122 2.07 -8.23 -23.83
CA ASN A 122 3.44 -7.68 -23.88
C ASN A 122 3.73 -6.94 -25.18
N VAL A 123 3.10 -7.32 -26.29
CA VAL A 123 3.22 -6.62 -27.58
C VAL A 123 2.60 -5.22 -27.51
N GLN A 124 1.39 -5.11 -26.92
CA GLN A 124 0.71 -3.84 -26.73
C GLN A 124 1.46 -2.93 -25.76
N VAL A 125 1.97 -3.50 -24.64
CA VAL A 125 2.79 -2.75 -23.69
C VAL A 125 4.08 -2.25 -24.36
N ALA A 126 4.74 -3.07 -25.17
CA ALA A 126 5.95 -2.70 -25.90
C ALA A 126 5.68 -1.52 -26.85
N ALA A 127 4.59 -1.60 -27.61
CA ALA A 127 4.16 -0.53 -28.51
C ALA A 127 3.85 0.77 -27.75
N GLN A 128 3.14 0.68 -26.62
CA GLN A 128 2.75 1.85 -25.82
C GLN A 128 3.95 2.53 -25.15
N LEU A 129 4.92 1.74 -24.70
CA LEU A 129 6.11 2.25 -24.01
C LEU A 129 7.29 2.56 -24.93
N GLY A 130 7.16 2.31 -26.23
CA GLY A 130 8.24 2.53 -27.20
C GLY A 130 9.46 1.65 -26.97
N VAL A 131 9.28 0.42 -26.48
CA VAL A 131 10.36 -0.54 -26.21
C VAL A 131 10.17 -1.85 -26.96
N SER A 132 11.16 -2.72 -26.96
CA SER A 132 11.05 -4.04 -27.59
C SER A 132 10.17 -5.00 -26.76
N PHE A 133 9.55 -5.97 -27.43
CA PHE A 133 8.86 -7.08 -26.76
C PHE A 133 9.78 -7.82 -25.77
N ALA A 134 11.05 -8.01 -26.14
CA ALA A 134 12.04 -8.66 -25.27
C ALA A 134 12.28 -7.86 -23.99
N THR A 135 12.31 -6.52 -24.06
CA THR A 135 12.44 -5.63 -22.92
C THR A 135 11.27 -5.79 -21.96
N VAL A 136 10.03 -5.78 -22.47
CA VAL A 136 8.83 -5.98 -21.65
C VAL A 136 8.82 -7.34 -20.98
N ARG A 137 9.20 -8.40 -21.71
CA ARG A 137 9.32 -9.75 -21.17
C ARG A 137 10.31 -9.81 -20.00
N THR A 138 11.48 -9.22 -20.16
CA THR A 138 12.51 -9.15 -19.12
C THR A 138 12.00 -8.38 -17.88
N HIS A 139 11.34 -7.23 -18.07
CA HIS A 139 10.73 -6.52 -16.95
C HIS A 139 9.69 -7.37 -16.21
N MET A 140 8.85 -8.11 -16.92
CA MET A 140 7.87 -8.99 -16.31
C MET A 140 8.50 -10.19 -15.59
N GLU A 141 9.61 -10.72 -16.08
CA GLU A 141 10.39 -11.76 -15.39
C GLU A 141 10.97 -11.23 -14.08
N HIS A 142 11.55 -10.02 -14.09
CA HIS A 142 12.06 -9.37 -12.88
C HIS A 142 10.94 -9.05 -11.87
N VAL A 143 9.83 -8.51 -12.35
CA VAL A 143 8.65 -8.26 -11.48
C VAL A 143 8.20 -9.54 -10.79
N ARG A 144 8.05 -10.65 -11.55
CA ARG A 144 7.63 -11.92 -10.96
C ARG A 144 8.64 -12.44 -9.94
N ALA A 145 9.92 -12.36 -10.24
CA ALA A 145 10.98 -12.78 -9.33
C ALA A 145 10.96 -11.96 -8.03
N ARG A 146 10.85 -10.61 -8.14
CA ARG A 146 10.83 -9.69 -6.99
C ARG A 146 9.60 -9.86 -6.13
N LEU A 147 8.42 -10.12 -6.73
CA LEU A 147 7.17 -10.34 -6.01
C LEU A 147 6.97 -11.80 -5.59
N GLY A 148 7.90 -12.71 -5.93
CA GLY A 148 7.74 -14.14 -5.69
C GLY A 148 6.51 -14.72 -6.39
N ALA A 149 6.15 -14.21 -7.57
CA ALA A 149 4.98 -14.61 -8.33
C ALA A 149 5.34 -15.65 -9.39
N ARG A 150 4.53 -16.70 -9.50
CA ARG A 150 4.70 -17.74 -10.53
C ARG A 150 4.05 -17.36 -11.85
N THR A 151 2.95 -16.62 -11.78
CA THR A 151 2.16 -16.23 -12.94
C THR A 151 2.06 -14.71 -13.07
N ARG A 152 1.70 -14.23 -14.27
CA ARG A 152 1.39 -12.84 -14.56
C ARG A 152 0.24 -12.32 -13.66
N ALA A 153 -0.84 -13.09 -13.54
CA ALA A 153 -2.00 -12.73 -12.73
C ALA A 153 -1.64 -12.64 -11.24
N GLU A 154 -0.82 -13.57 -10.74
CA GLU A 154 -0.33 -13.54 -9.37
C GLU A 154 0.56 -12.31 -9.12
N ALA A 155 1.39 -11.90 -10.09
CA ALA A 155 2.20 -10.69 -9.96
C ALA A 155 1.32 -9.44 -9.83
N VAL A 156 0.27 -9.32 -10.64
CA VAL A 156 -0.71 -8.23 -10.55
C VAL A 156 -1.42 -8.26 -9.19
N ALA A 157 -1.93 -9.42 -8.77
CA ALA A 157 -2.65 -9.57 -7.50
C ALA A 157 -1.75 -9.19 -6.29
N LYS A 158 -0.49 -9.64 -6.28
CA LYS A 158 0.48 -9.29 -5.24
C LYS A 158 0.81 -7.80 -5.24
N ALA A 159 1.00 -7.19 -6.40
CA ALA A 159 1.27 -5.76 -6.49
C ALA A 159 0.11 -4.91 -5.97
N VAL A 160 -1.13 -5.31 -6.27
CA VAL A 160 -2.34 -4.66 -5.71
C VAL A 160 -2.40 -4.85 -4.20
N ALA A 161 -2.17 -6.07 -3.70
CA ALA A 161 -2.18 -6.36 -2.27
C ALA A 161 -1.08 -5.59 -1.50
N LEU A 162 0.05 -5.31 -2.15
CA LEU A 162 1.14 -4.49 -1.60
C LEU A 162 0.91 -2.98 -1.80
N GLY A 163 -0.17 -2.55 -2.46
CA GLY A 163 -0.45 -1.15 -2.72
C GLY A 163 0.54 -0.49 -3.69
N LEU A 164 1.21 -1.28 -4.55
CA LEU A 164 2.20 -0.77 -5.49
C LEU A 164 1.58 0.05 -6.61
N PHE A 165 0.31 -0.16 -6.92
CA PHE A 165 -0.55 0.66 -7.77
C PHE A 165 -2.02 0.36 -7.48
N SER A 166 -2.90 1.33 -7.74
CA SER A 166 -4.35 1.12 -7.70
C SER A 166 -4.78 0.43 -8.99
N GLN A 167 -5.73 -0.52 -8.90
CA GLN A 167 -6.32 -1.08 -10.11
C GLN A 167 -7.01 0.05 -10.91
N PRO A 168 -6.82 0.10 -12.23
CA PRO A 168 -7.66 0.97 -13.05
C PRO A 168 -9.11 0.52 -12.91
N LYS A 169 -9.98 1.49 -12.72
CA LYS A 169 -11.45 1.29 -12.73
C LYS A 169 -11.91 0.82 -14.09
#